data_d92fb0c2cdf31c731cc325517728b8f0
#
_entry.id   d92fb0c2cdf31c731cc325517728b8f0
#
_cell.length_a   1.000
_cell.length_b   1.000
_cell.length_c   1.000
_cell.angle_alpha   90.00
_cell.angle_beta   90.00
_cell.angle_gamma   90.00
#
_symmetry.space_group_name_H-M   'P 1'
#
loop_
_entity.id
_entity.type
_entity.pdbx_description
1 polymer ?
#
loop_
_entity_poly.entity_id
_entity_poly.type
_entity_poly.pdbx_seq_one_letter_code
_entity_poly.pdbx_strand_id
1 'polypeptide(L)'
;AYASTATVVISADGNTWTHEAYALCFAGPDGVESTPERQALQAFVTQLTELSTLAGADNLGETSLFEPTEYAIEATPVDDLSAYGTDGIEPTLEEWPADVSVRLADASSCVALPATEIGELLIAANQLTFFTDADVTYQVVARPVLPGSTC
;
A
#
# COMPACT_ATOMS: atom_id res chain seq x y z
N ALA A 1 0.67 -20.50 1.05
CA ALA A 1 1.40 -19.22 0.91
C ALA A 1 0.50 -18.24 0.16
N TYR A 2 0.34 -17.05 0.69
CA TYR A 2 -0.40 -15.97 0.01
C TYR A 2 0.61 -15.19 -0.84
N ALA A 3 0.39 -15.16 -2.15
CA ALA A 3 1.19 -14.34 -3.05
C ALA A 3 0.37 -13.11 -3.45
N SER A 4 1.04 -11.98 -3.61
CA SER A 4 0.41 -10.73 -4.05
C SER A 4 0.08 -10.74 -5.55
N THR A 5 -0.93 -9.98 -5.94
CA THR A 5 -1.21 -9.67 -7.34
C THR A 5 -0.45 -8.39 -7.72
N ALA A 6 0.31 -8.46 -8.80
CA ALA A 6 0.91 -7.29 -9.42
C ALA A 6 -0.10 -6.71 -10.43
N THR A 7 -0.42 -5.42 -10.30
CA THR A 7 -1.24 -4.68 -11.27
C THR A 7 -0.37 -3.66 -11.98
N VAL A 8 -0.36 -3.71 -13.30
CA VAL A 8 0.36 -2.75 -14.16
C VAL A 8 -0.66 -1.99 -14.98
N VAL A 9 -0.71 -0.67 -14.80
CA VAL A 9 -1.58 0.23 -15.58
C VAL A 9 -0.70 1.09 -16.45
N ILE A 10 -0.97 1.08 -17.75
CA ILE A 10 -0.27 1.89 -18.74
C ILE A 10 -1.27 2.77 -19.45
N SER A 11 -1.03 4.08 -19.44
CA SER A 11 -1.83 5.05 -20.20
C SER A 11 -0.94 5.73 -21.24
N ALA A 12 -1.28 5.60 -22.51
CA ALA A 12 -0.59 6.24 -23.62
C ALA A 12 -1.58 6.52 -24.77
N ASP A 13 -1.39 7.62 -25.46
CA ASP A 13 -2.18 8.02 -26.63
C ASP A 13 -3.71 7.97 -26.41
N GLY A 14 -4.15 8.35 -25.19
CA GLY A 14 -5.57 8.35 -24.83
C GLY A 14 -6.16 6.96 -24.52
N ASN A 15 -5.36 5.90 -24.54
CA ASN A 15 -5.76 4.55 -24.16
C ASN A 15 -5.16 4.17 -22.82
N THR A 16 -5.88 3.32 -22.09
CA THR A 16 -5.41 2.73 -20.81
C THR A 16 -5.51 1.22 -20.90
N TRP A 17 -4.40 0.56 -20.56
CA TRP A 17 -4.31 -0.89 -20.47
C TRP A 17 -4.03 -1.28 -19.04
N THR A 18 -4.74 -2.27 -18.53
CA THR A 18 -4.53 -2.84 -17.21
C THR A 18 -4.17 -4.30 -17.34
N HIS A 19 -3.07 -4.70 -16.72
CA HIS A 19 -2.62 -6.09 -16.63
C HIS A 19 -2.51 -6.49 -15.17
N GLU A 20 -3.13 -7.61 -14.82
CA GLU A 20 -3.05 -8.21 -13.50
C GLU A 20 -2.36 -9.56 -13.57
N ALA A 21 -1.39 -9.78 -12.68
CA ALA A 21 -0.68 -11.04 -12.59
C ALA A 21 -0.54 -11.47 -11.12
N TYR A 22 -1.27 -12.50 -10.73
CA TYR A 22 -1.11 -13.14 -9.42
C TYR A 22 0.26 -13.78 -9.34
N ALA A 23 0.98 -13.58 -8.23
CA ALA A 23 2.29 -14.18 -7.94
C ALA A 23 3.32 -13.99 -9.09
N LEU A 24 3.41 -12.78 -9.67
CA LEU A 24 4.26 -12.51 -10.84
C LEU A 24 5.72 -12.97 -10.67
N CYS A 25 6.27 -12.82 -9.45
CA CYS A 25 7.65 -13.19 -9.14
C CYS A 25 7.83 -14.61 -8.57
N PHE A 26 6.75 -15.40 -8.46
CA PHE A 26 6.75 -16.77 -7.92
C PHE A 26 6.56 -17.80 -9.03
N ALA A 27 7.51 -17.92 -9.94
CA ALA A 27 7.54 -19.00 -10.91
C ALA A 27 8.31 -20.20 -10.34
N GLY A 28 7.78 -21.41 -10.46
CA GLY A 28 8.47 -22.62 -10.01
C GLY A 28 7.53 -23.82 -9.85
N PRO A 29 8.04 -25.00 -9.45
CA PRO A 29 7.26 -26.22 -9.37
C PRO A 29 6.10 -26.15 -8.35
N ASP A 30 6.22 -25.30 -7.33
CA ASP A 30 5.17 -25.04 -6.33
C ASP A 30 4.46 -23.67 -6.55
N GLY A 31 4.72 -23.01 -7.67
CA GLY A 31 4.22 -21.67 -8.01
C GLY A 31 3.29 -21.68 -9.20
N VAL A 32 3.11 -20.50 -9.78
CA VAL A 32 2.30 -20.29 -10.99
C VAL A 32 3.12 -20.65 -12.23
N GLU A 33 2.50 -21.27 -13.23
CA GLU A 33 3.14 -21.64 -14.49
C GLU A 33 3.82 -20.42 -15.13
N SER A 34 5.08 -20.60 -15.54
CA SER A 34 5.85 -19.57 -16.21
C SER A 34 5.55 -19.59 -17.70
N THR A 35 4.64 -18.70 -18.13
CA THR A 35 4.35 -18.51 -19.55
C THR A 35 5.25 -17.41 -20.17
N PRO A 36 5.43 -17.39 -21.51
CA PRO A 36 6.19 -16.31 -22.16
C PRO A 36 5.65 -14.91 -21.85
N GLU A 37 4.32 -14.76 -21.73
CA GLU A 37 3.67 -13.50 -21.42
C GLU A 37 3.99 -13.04 -20.00
N ARG A 38 4.01 -13.97 -19.03
CA ARG A 38 4.42 -13.68 -17.65
C ARG A 38 5.88 -13.26 -17.56
N GLN A 39 6.75 -13.95 -18.31
CA GLN A 39 8.18 -13.60 -18.38
C GLN A 39 8.38 -12.21 -18.99
N ALA A 40 7.64 -11.88 -20.05
CA ALA A 40 7.69 -10.56 -20.67
C ALA A 40 7.21 -9.46 -19.69
N LEU A 41 6.11 -9.70 -18.97
CA LEU A 41 5.60 -8.76 -17.97
C LEU A 41 6.59 -8.58 -16.80
N GLN A 42 7.19 -9.67 -16.33
CA GLN A 42 8.21 -9.62 -15.26
C GLN A 42 9.45 -8.83 -15.73
N ALA A 43 9.92 -9.09 -16.95
CA ALA A 43 11.05 -8.35 -17.52
C ALA A 43 10.74 -6.85 -17.67
N PHE A 44 9.52 -6.51 -18.10
CA PHE A 44 9.07 -5.13 -18.19
C PHE A 44 9.04 -4.44 -16.81
N VAL A 45 8.46 -5.08 -15.79
CA VAL A 45 8.45 -4.54 -14.42
C VAL A 45 9.87 -4.36 -13.87
N THR A 46 10.77 -5.32 -14.14
CA THR A 46 12.19 -5.20 -13.76
C THR A 46 12.84 -3.99 -14.44
N GLN A 47 12.59 -3.77 -15.72
CA GLN A 47 13.11 -2.59 -16.43
C GLN A 47 12.61 -1.28 -15.83
N LEU A 48 11.36 -1.21 -15.37
CA LEU A 48 10.82 -0.01 -14.72
C LEU A 48 11.50 0.29 -13.37
N THR A 49 12.05 -0.70 -12.68
CA THR A 49 12.82 -0.50 -11.45
C THR A 49 14.27 -0.06 -11.71
N GLU A 50 14.76 -0.27 -12.93
CA GLU A 50 16.11 0.11 -13.35
C GLU A 50 16.10 1.40 -14.19
N LEU A 51 15.58 2.49 -13.61
CA LEU A 51 15.39 3.77 -14.30
C LEU A 51 16.67 4.33 -14.92
N SER A 52 17.81 4.10 -14.29
CA SER A 52 19.12 4.52 -14.83
C SER A 52 19.47 3.86 -16.16
N THR A 53 19.06 2.61 -16.34
CA THR A 53 19.25 1.88 -17.59
C THR A 53 18.24 2.34 -18.64
N LEU A 54 17.01 2.60 -18.24
CA LEU A 54 15.91 2.95 -19.14
C LEU A 54 16.02 4.40 -19.63
N ALA A 55 16.26 5.34 -18.72
CA ALA A 55 16.31 6.77 -19.01
C ALA A 55 17.72 7.28 -19.36
N GLY A 56 18.76 6.51 -19.03
CA GLY A 56 20.15 6.94 -19.03
C GLY A 56 20.51 7.68 -17.73
N ALA A 57 21.64 7.36 -17.14
CA ALA A 57 22.05 7.93 -15.85
C ALA A 57 22.12 9.48 -15.87
N ASP A 58 22.53 10.05 -17.00
CA ASP A 58 22.66 11.52 -17.17
C ASP A 58 21.31 12.26 -17.21
N ASN A 59 20.22 11.52 -17.41
CA ASN A 59 18.85 12.07 -17.44
C ASN A 59 18.12 11.94 -16.11
N LEU A 60 18.75 11.32 -15.11
CA LEU A 60 18.22 11.23 -13.75
C LEU A 60 18.79 12.35 -12.89
N GLY A 61 17.92 13.01 -12.13
CA GLY A 61 18.36 13.93 -11.09
C GLY A 61 18.94 13.22 -9.86
N GLU A 62 19.24 13.99 -8.83
CA GLU A 62 19.63 13.42 -7.54
C GLU A 62 18.51 12.54 -6.98
N THR A 63 18.88 11.36 -6.49
CA THR A 63 17.92 10.47 -5.81
C THR A 63 17.78 10.90 -4.36
N SER A 64 16.55 11.08 -3.90
CA SER A 64 16.21 11.28 -2.50
C SER A 64 15.19 10.24 -2.05
N LEU A 65 15.13 9.99 -0.75
CA LEU A 65 14.02 9.22 -0.21
C LEU A 65 12.73 10.00 -0.42
N PHE A 66 11.70 9.29 -0.82
CA PHE A 66 10.36 9.87 -0.92
C PHE A 66 9.80 10.12 0.49
N GLU A 67 9.53 11.38 0.79
CA GLU A 67 8.86 11.78 2.02
C GLU A 67 7.42 12.15 1.69
N PRO A 68 6.44 11.34 2.12
CA PRO A 68 5.04 11.63 1.84
C PRO A 68 4.59 12.89 2.58
N THR A 69 3.87 13.74 1.89
CA THR A 69 3.20 14.90 2.50
C THR A 69 1.80 14.57 3.01
N GLU A 70 1.21 13.50 2.47
CA GLU A 70 -0.12 13.02 2.81
C GLU A 70 -0.15 11.49 2.84
N TYR A 71 -1.03 10.96 3.69
CA TYR A 71 -1.41 9.54 3.70
C TYR A 71 -2.88 9.39 3.37
N ALA A 72 -3.18 8.44 2.50
CA ALA A 72 -4.52 7.98 2.25
C ALA A 72 -4.86 6.89 3.28
N ILE A 73 -5.91 7.07 4.05
CA ILE A 73 -6.38 6.11 5.04
C ILE A 73 -7.76 5.56 4.65
N GLU A 74 -8.01 4.34 5.08
CA GLU A 74 -9.32 3.68 5.03
C GLU A 74 -9.51 2.92 6.34
N ALA A 75 -10.65 3.10 6.99
CA ALA A 75 -10.97 2.52 8.28
C ALA A 75 -12.15 1.55 8.19
N THR A 76 -11.97 0.34 8.69
CA THR A 76 -13.01 -0.69 8.74
C THR A 76 -13.32 -1.03 10.21
N PRO A 77 -14.59 -0.95 10.66
CA PRO A 77 -14.96 -1.36 11.99
C PRO A 77 -14.66 -2.85 12.25
N VAL A 78 -14.23 -3.15 13.48
CA VAL A 78 -13.89 -4.52 13.92
C VAL A 78 -14.63 -4.83 15.20
N ASP A 79 -15.45 -5.88 15.18
CA ASP A 79 -16.23 -6.31 16.35
C ASP A 79 -15.44 -7.25 17.27
N ASP A 80 -14.52 -8.04 16.72
CA ASP A 80 -13.77 -9.06 17.47
C ASP A 80 -12.28 -9.05 17.07
N LEU A 81 -11.44 -8.55 17.98
CA LEU A 81 -9.99 -8.53 17.80
C LEU A 81 -9.34 -9.92 17.90
N SER A 82 -9.98 -10.87 18.57
CA SER A 82 -9.40 -12.22 18.74
C SER A 82 -9.19 -12.96 17.41
N ALA A 83 -9.92 -12.58 16.38
CA ALA A 83 -9.80 -13.12 15.03
C ALA A 83 -8.50 -12.71 14.31
N TYR A 84 -7.79 -11.69 14.80
CA TYR A 84 -6.62 -11.12 14.15
C TYR A 84 -5.28 -11.56 14.74
N GLY A 85 -5.28 -12.16 15.93
CA GLY A 85 -4.08 -12.73 16.54
C GLY A 85 -3.51 -13.87 15.70
N THR A 86 -2.18 -13.91 15.54
CA THR A 86 -1.51 -14.95 14.77
C THR A 86 -0.19 -15.34 15.44
N ASP A 87 0.12 -16.64 15.48
CA ASP A 87 1.38 -17.20 15.97
C ASP A 87 1.85 -16.69 17.36
N GLY A 88 0.88 -16.41 18.25
CA GLY A 88 1.16 -15.90 19.60
C GLY A 88 1.45 -14.40 19.67
N ILE A 89 1.24 -13.68 18.57
CA ILE A 89 1.26 -12.22 18.53
C ILE A 89 -0.18 -11.74 18.66
N GLU A 90 -0.45 -10.97 19.70
CA GLU A 90 -1.78 -10.40 19.92
C GLU A 90 -1.91 -9.01 19.29
N PRO A 91 -3.11 -8.63 18.84
CA PRO A 91 -3.40 -7.28 18.39
C PRO A 91 -3.16 -6.26 19.52
N THR A 92 -2.64 -5.11 19.13
CA THR A 92 -2.57 -3.94 20.03
C THR A 92 -3.73 -2.99 19.74
N LEU A 93 -4.25 -2.38 20.80
CA LEU A 93 -5.34 -1.41 20.71
C LEU A 93 -4.83 -0.07 21.20
N GLU A 94 -4.96 0.96 20.37
CA GLU A 94 -4.57 2.33 20.67
C GLU A 94 -5.75 3.29 20.48
N GLU A 95 -5.72 4.44 21.12
CA GLU A 95 -6.72 5.47 20.90
C GLU A 95 -6.39 6.27 19.64
N TRP A 96 -7.40 6.53 18.81
CA TRP A 96 -7.26 7.48 17.70
C TRP A 96 -7.07 8.89 18.25
N PRO A 97 -6.02 9.62 17.87
CA PRO A 97 -5.73 10.92 18.46
C PRO A 97 -6.86 11.92 18.20
N ALA A 98 -7.25 12.66 19.26
CA ALA A 98 -8.36 13.60 19.17
C ALA A 98 -8.06 14.84 18.32
N ASP A 99 -6.78 15.12 18.07
CA ASP A 99 -6.29 16.24 17.27
C ASP A 99 -6.14 15.93 15.78
N VAL A 100 -6.34 14.66 15.39
CA VAL A 100 -6.44 14.31 13.97
C VAL A 100 -7.74 14.85 13.40
N SER A 101 -7.66 15.50 12.25
CA SER A 101 -8.79 16.23 11.64
C SER A 101 -9.96 15.35 11.16
N VAL A 102 -9.75 14.03 11.03
CA VAL A 102 -10.73 13.06 10.55
C VAL A 102 -11.03 12.03 11.63
N ARG A 103 -12.33 11.74 11.83
CA ARG A 103 -12.80 10.62 12.67
C ARG A 103 -12.77 9.33 11.85
N LEU A 104 -12.46 8.21 12.48
CA LEU A 104 -12.40 6.91 11.78
C LEU A 104 -13.76 6.48 11.21
N ALA A 105 -14.85 6.88 11.82
CA ALA A 105 -16.20 6.66 11.29
C ALA A 105 -16.42 7.30 9.90
N ASP A 106 -15.73 8.40 9.62
CA ASP A 106 -15.83 9.14 8.35
C ASP A 106 -14.84 8.62 7.29
N ALA A 107 -13.93 7.72 7.67
CA ALA A 107 -12.91 7.14 6.81
C ALA A 107 -13.28 5.74 6.27
N SER A 108 -14.56 5.43 6.14
CA SER A 108 -15.04 4.16 5.54
C SER A 108 -14.73 4.03 4.05
N SER A 109 -14.33 5.11 3.42
CA SER A 109 -13.73 5.18 2.09
C SER A 109 -12.43 5.98 2.20
N CYS A 110 -11.61 5.96 1.15
CA CYS A 110 -10.33 6.62 1.16
C CYS A 110 -10.43 8.11 1.54
N VAL A 111 -9.68 8.54 2.56
CA VAL A 111 -9.54 9.94 2.99
C VAL A 111 -8.06 10.28 3.07
N ALA A 112 -7.66 11.42 2.51
CA ALA A 112 -6.29 11.90 2.60
C ALA A 112 -6.10 12.76 3.86
N LEU A 113 -5.01 12.48 4.60
CA LEU A 113 -4.61 13.23 5.78
C LEU A 113 -3.17 13.72 5.65
N PRO A 114 -2.85 14.93 6.12
CA PRO A 114 -1.48 15.41 6.16
C PRO A 114 -0.56 14.49 6.94
N ALA A 115 0.66 14.26 6.44
CA ALA A 115 1.66 13.45 7.14
C ALA A 115 2.02 14.04 8.51
N THR A 116 1.87 15.34 8.70
CA THR A 116 2.09 16.01 9.99
C THR A 116 1.08 15.64 11.07
N GLU A 117 -0.10 15.13 10.70
CA GLU A 117 -1.14 14.71 11.66
C GLU A 117 -0.98 13.26 12.09
N ILE A 118 -0.60 12.37 11.16
CA ILE A 118 -0.63 10.92 11.42
C ILE A 118 0.69 10.20 11.15
N GLY A 119 1.71 10.89 10.64
CA GLY A 119 2.96 10.22 10.25
C GLY A 119 3.67 9.53 11.40
N GLU A 120 3.76 10.14 12.57
CA GLU A 120 4.36 9.53 13.76
C GLU A 120 3.55 8.33 14.27
N LEU A 121 2.22 8.44 14.24
CA LEU A 121 1.31 7.35 14.61
C LEU A 121 1.52 6.14 13.69
N LEU A 122 1.62 6.36 12.39
CA LEU A 122 1.82 5.29 11.41
C LEU A 122 3.20 4.63 11.50
N ILE A 123 4.23 5.37 11.90
CA ILE A 123 5.58 4.83 12.14
C ILE A 123 5.57 3.87 13.33
N ALA A 124 4.80 4.19 14.39
CA ALA A 124 4.68 3.36 15.58
C ALA A 124 3.77 2.13 15.38
N ALA A 125 2.80 2.24 14.46
CA ALA A 125 1.82 1.19 14.18
C ALA A 125 2.40 0.05 13.32
N ASN A 126 1.77 -1.11 13.44
CA ASN A 126 2.02 -2.26 12.58
C ASN A 126 0.68 -2.87 12.11
N GLN A 127 0.73 -3.94 11.32
CA GLN A 127 -0.47 -4.59 10.75
C GLN A 127 -1.45 -5.17 11.80
N LEU A 128 -1.03 -5.30 13.06
CA LEU A 128 -1.85 -5.76 14.18
C LEU A 128 -2.19 -4.61 15.15
N THR A 129 -1.94 -3.37 14.76
CA THR A 129 -2.37 -2.19 15.53
C THR A 129 -3.77 -1.78 15.07
N PHE A 130 -4.69 -1.75 16.02
CA PHE A 130 -6.06 -1.32 15.85
C PHE A 130 -6.28 -0.03 16.63
N PHE A 131 -7.24 0.77 16.20
CA PHE A 131 -7.51 2.05 16.83
C PHE A 131 -8.94 2.13 17.34
N THR A 132 -9.11 2.73 18.51
CA THR A 132 -10.43 3.02 19.07
C THR A 132 -10.78 4.47 18.81
N ASP A 133 -11.94 4.72 18.23
CA ASP A 133 -12.51 6.05 18.03
C ASP A 133 -14.00 6.02 18.45
N ALA A 134 -14.38 6.84 19.44
CA ALA A 134 -15.74 6.89 20.00
C ALA A 134 -16.31 5.50 20.36
N ASP A 135 -15.55 4.70 21.12
CA ASP A 135 -15.90 3.35 21.58
C ASP A 135 -16.06 2.28 20.47
N VAL A 136 -15.69 2.61 19.24
CA VAL A 136 -15.65 1.66 18.12
C VAL A 136 -14.21 1.35 17.78
N THR A 137 -13.90 0.06 17.60
CA THR A 137 -12.57 -0.39 17.17
C THR A 137 -12.49 -0.46 15.65
N TYR A 138 -11.39 -0.01 15.10
CA TYR A 138 -11.14 0.02 13.66
C TYR A 138 -9.80 -0.62 13.30
N GLN A 139 -9.80 -1.35 12.18
CA GLN A 139 -8.59 -1.62 11.43
C GLN A 139 -8.37 -0.44 10.47
N VAL A 140 -7.18 0.14 10.50
CA VAL A 140 -6.81 1.26 9.61
C VAL A 140 -5.77 0.78 8.62
N VAL A 141 -6.08 0.95 7.35
CA VAL A 141 -5.13 0.78 6.25
C VAL A 141 -4.66 2.16 5.84
N ALA A 142 -3.34 2.37 5.86
CA ALA A 142 -2.74 3.63 5.46
C ALA A 142 -1.71 3.40 4.35
N ARG A 143 -1.67 4.32 3.40
CA ARG A 143 -0.68 4.31 2.31
C ARG A 143 -0.22 5.73 2.00
N PRO A 144 1.06 5.96 1.70
CA PRO A 144 1.52 7.28 1.26
C PRO A 144 0.82 7.67 -0.06
N VAL A 145 0.43 8.92 -0.17
CA VAL A 145 -0.08 9.47 -1.44
C VAL A 145 1.11 9.77 -2.33
N LEU A 146 1.23 9.02 -3.43
CA LEU A 146 2.30 9.20 -4.39
C LEU A 146 1.97 10.35 -5.36
N PRO A 147 2.98 11.02 -5.98
CA PRO A 147 2.74 12.02 -7.00
C PRO A 147 1.84 11.50 -8.11
N GLY A 148 0.75 12.23 -8.40
CA GLY A 148 -0.24 11.85 -9.41
C GLY A 148 -1.29 10.83 -8.97
N SER A 149 -1.23 10.31 -7.73
CA SER A 149 -2.32 9.52 -7.14
C SER A 149 -3.26 10.39 -6.34
N THR A 150 -4.48 9.92 -6.18
CA THR A 150 -5.51 10.53 -5.35
C THR A 150 -6.15 9.46 -4.46
N CYS A 151 -6.78 9.92 -3.47
CA CYS A 151 -7.77 9.10 -2.77
C CYS A 151 -8.94 8.75 -3.67
#